data_c96a11be987aade5e1e9043c71f49292
#
_entry.id   c96a11be987aade5e1e9043c71f49292
#
_cell.length_a   1.000
_cell.length_b   1.000
_cell.length_c   1.000
_cell.angle_alpha   90.00
_cell.angle_beta   90.00
_cell.angle_gamma   90.00
#
_symmetry.space_group_name_H-M   'P 1'
#
loop_
_entity.id
_entity.type
_entity.pdbx_description
1 polymer ?
#
loop_
_entity_poly.entity_id
_entity_poly.type
_entity_poly.pdbx_seq_one_letter_code
_entity_poly.pdbx_strand_id
1 'polypeptide(L)'
;MPPPLQTGPLQSLAHRINYAAPEAMYAVISDIHGNLEALEAVLRDLPDEVRIVYCLGDVIGYGANPDECCDIVRDLGMPVISGNHDLAVTDLETDLNWFNPVAAAAVVWTREHLSRENADFLRTRPRMIETRDALFVHGSVRDPDEYIINSAAAEDNLDILRSRYPDVPICFFGHTHVKTVAPSPNGPVVEAHTLDLSANGPYLVNPGSVGQPRDGDTFASYVIVEGERVTYRFVEYDIEKAQAKIRSAGLPSMLADRLAVGR
;
A
#
# COMPACT_ATOMS: atom_id res chain seq x y z
N MET A 1 -20.81 33.04 18.77
CA MET A 1 -20.46 31.63 18.58
C MET A 1 -19.96 31.48 17.15
N PRO A 2 -18.75 30.96 16.90
CA PRO A 2 -18.31 30.63 15.55
C PRO A 2 -19.17 29.45 15.02
N PRO A 3 -19.41 29.37 13.70
CA PRO A 3 -20.14 28.26 13.12
C PRO A 3 -19.35 26.96 13.31
N PRO A 4 -20.02 25.79 13.42
CA PRO A 4 -19.34 24.51 13.52
C PRO A 4 -18.48 24.28 12.27
N LEU A 5 -17.24 23.85 12.48
CA LEU A 5 -16.33 23.42 11.42
C LEU A 5 -17.04 22.31 10.63
N GLN A 6 -17.19 22.52 9.32
CA GLN A 6 -17.64 21.46 8.42
C GLN A 6 -16.63 20.32 8.52
N THR A 7 -17.07 19.16 8.99
CA THR A 7 -16.26 17.94 9.05
C THR A 7 -15.89 17.56 7.62
N GLY A 8 -14.60 17.64 7.28
CA GLY A 8 -14.10 17.28 5.96
C GLY A 8 -14.28 15.77 5.67
N PRO A 9 -14.14 15.32 4.41
CA PRO A 9 -14.34 13.93 3.99
C PRO A 9 -13.52 12.92 4.80
N LEU A 10 -12.34 13.28 5.28
CA LEU A 10 -11.48 12.43 6.10
C LEU A 10 -12.09 12.12 7.49
N GLN A 11 -12.74 13.09 8.14
CA GLN A 11 -13.41 12.87 9.44
C GLN A 11 -14.63 11.95 9.31
N SER A 12 -15.30 11.93 8.16
CA SER A 12 -16.40 11.02 7.91
C SER A 12 -15.92 9.56 7.74
N LEU A 13 -14.73 9.35 7.22
CA LEU A 13 -14.13 8.02 7.06
C LEU A 13 -13.71 7.43 8.43
N ALA A 14 -13.10 8.22 9.31
CA ALA A 14 -12.69 7.77 10.64
C ALA A 14 -13.83 7.18 11.48
N HIS A 15 -15.08 7.64 11.27
CA HIS A 15 -16.25 7.08 11.94
C HIS A 15 -16.80 5.80 11.31
N ARG A 16 -16.31 5.40 10.14
CA ARG A 16 -16.77 4.23 9.38
C ARG A 16 -15.93 2.99 9.57
N ILE A 17 -14.64 3.15 9.91
CA ILE A 17 -13.72 2.02 10.08
C ILE A 17 -14.05 1.28 11.37
N ASN A 18 -14.73 0.14 11.26
CA ASN A 18 -15.11 -0.71 12.38
C ASN A 18 -14.77 -2.18 12.06
N TYR A 19 -13.97 -2.80 12.92
CA TYR A 19 -13.38 -4.13 12.76
C TYR A 19 -14.35 -5.33 12.79
N ALA A 20 -15.64 -5.12 12.74
CA ALA A 20 -16.62 -6.17 12.97
C ALA A 20 -17.62 -6.36 11.83
N ALA A 21 -17.30 -7.17 10.82
CA ALA A 21 -18.24 -8.08 10.14
C ALA A 21 -17.54 -8.87 9.01
N PRO A 22 -17.71 -10.19 8.91
CA PRO A 22 -17.08 -11.03 7.88
C PRO A 22 -17.60 -10.83 6.44
N GLU A 23 -18.58 -9.95 6.24
CA GLU A 23 -19.16 -9.61 4.92
C GLU A 23 -18.96 -8.12 4.55
N ALA A 24 -18.14 -7.39 5.30
CA ALA A 24 -17.96 -5.96 5.05
C ALA A 24 -17.05 -5.72 3.85
N MET A 25 -17.46 -4.81 2.96
CA MET A 25 -16.59 -4.28 1.90
C MET A 25 -15.35 -3.64 2.53
N TYR A 26 -14.16 -4.02 2.05
CA TYR A 26 -12.91 -3.43 2.49
C TYR A 26 -12.02 -3.05 1.30
N ALA A 27 -11.09 -2.15 1.53
CA ALA A 27 -10.08 -1.79 0.55
C ALA A 27 -8.69 -2.28 0.99
N VAL A 28 -7.82 -2.52 0.01
CA VAL A 28 -6.40 -2.82 0.24
C VAL A 28 -5.57 -1.84 -0.55
N ILE A 29 -4.72 -1.10 0.15
CA ILE A 29 -3.76 -0.13 -0.39
C ILE A 29 -2.34 -0.59 -0.07
N SER A 30 -1.36 -0.13 -0.83
CA SER A 30 0.05 -0.45 -0.63
C SER A 30 0.95 0.68 -1.11
N ASP A 31 2.17 0.74 -0.56
CA ASP A 31 3.26 1.54 -1.11
C ASP A 31 2.86 3.02 -1.30
N ILE A 32 2.45 3.66 -0.19
CA ILE A 32 2.02 5.07 -0.12
C ILE A 32 3.23 6.00 -0.32
N HIS A 33 4.37 5.61 0.26
CA HIS A 33 5.65 6.30 0.07
C HIS A 33 5.61 7.80 0.30
N GLY A 34 4.92 8.28 1.35
CA GLY A 34 4.88 9.70 1.68
C GLY A 34 4.29 10.59 0.59
N ASN A 35 3.51 10.03 -0.34
CA ASN A 35 2.80 10.77 -1.39
C ASN A 35 1.38 11.13 -0.91
N LEU A 36 1.31 12.27 -0.24
CA LEU A 36 0.06 12.76 0.36
C LEU A 36 -1.02 13.00 -0.70
N GLU A 37 -0.67 13.55 -1.85
CA GLU A 37 -1.60 13.84 -2.93
C GLU A 37 -2.31 12.59 -3.43
N ALA A 38 -1.54 11.51 -3.59
CA ALA A 38 -2.07 10.22 -4.03
C ALA A 38 -2.92 9.54 -2.94
N LEU A 39 -2.45 9.55 -1.68
CA LEU A 39 -3.21 8.98 -0.56
C LEU A 39 -4.55 9.68 -0.39
N GLU A 40 -4.57 11.02 -0.37
CA GLU A 40 -5.81 11.79 -0.27
C GLU A 40 -6.75 11.55 -1.45
N ALA A 41 -6.22 11.37 -2.66
CA ALA A 41 -7.03 11.06 -3.83
C ALA A 41 -7.71 9.69 -3.70
N VAL A 42 -6.96 8.66 -3.30
CA VAL A 42 -7.49 7.32 -3.03
C VAL A 42 -8.58 7.36 -1.94
N LEU A 43 -8.33 8.06 -0.84
CA LEU A 43 -9.31 8.16 0.26
C LEU A 43 -10.60 8.86 -0.16
N ARG A 44 -10.53 9.83 -1.08
CA ARG A 44 -11.73 10.47 -1.65
C ARG A 44 -12.51 9.58 -2.61
N ASP A 45 -11.83 8.63 -3.29
CA ASP A 45 -12.44 7.70 -4.24
C ASP A 45 -13.09 6.48 -3.55
N LEU A 46 -12.79 6.24 -2.27
CA LEU A 46 -13.36 5.11 -1.54
C LEU A 46 -14.89 5.20 -1.46
N PRO A 47 -15.61 4.13 -1.85
CA PRO A 47 -17.05 4.03 -1.64
C PRO A 47 -17.43 4.16 -0.16
N ASP A 48 -18.60 4.71 0.09
CA ASP A 48 -19.16 4.89 1.45
C ASP A 48 -19.37 3.56 2.19
N GLU A 49 -19.47 2.46 1.47
CA GLU A 49 -19.64 1.10 1.97
C GLU A 49 -18.34 0.48 2.51
N VAL A 50 -17.18 0.99 2.11
CA VAL A 50 -15.87 0.51 2.62
C VAL A 50 -15.77 0.78 4.12
N ARG A 51 -15.55 -0.29 4.91
CA ARG A 51 -15.49 -0.24 6.37
C ARG A 51 -14.09 -0.34 6.92
N ILE A 52 -13.18 -0.96 6.19
CA ILE A 52 -11.80 -1.18 6.60
C ILE A 52 -10.90 -0.89 5.40
N VAL A 53 -9.76 -0.24 5.64
CA VAL A 53 -8.69 -0.07 4.65
C VAL A 53 -7.44 -0.73 5.20
N TYR A 54 -7.02 -1.83 4.61
CA TYR A 54 -5.75 -2.49 4.93
C TYR A 54 -4.62 -1.82 4.17
N CYS A 55 -3.50 -1.54 4.85
CA CYS A 55 -2.29 -1.00 4.24
C CYS A 55 -1.17 -2.04 4.31
N LEU A 56 -0.62 -2.40 3.15
CA LEU A 56 0.42 -3.43 3.01
C LEU A 56 1.83 -2.90 3.31
N GLY A 57 1.95 -1.76 3.97
CA GLY A 57 3.24 -1.17 4.33
C GLY A 57 3.79 -0.20 3.31
N ASP A 58 5.04 0.21 3.55
CA ASP A 58 5.70 1.30 2.84
C ASP A 58 4.85 2.58 2.84
N VAL A 59 4.40 2.95 4.05
CA VAL A 59 3.68 4.20 4.28
C VAL A 59 4.58 5.40 3.95
N ILE A 60 5.87 5.26 4.25
CA ILE A 60 6.89 6.31 4.13
C ILE A 60 8.00 5.95 3.14
N GLY A 61 8.97 6.84 2.98
CA GLY A 61 10.04 6.72 1.98
C GLY A 61 9.65 7.40 0.65
N TYR A 62 10.62 7.77 -0.15
CA TYR A 62 10.53 8.43 -1.45
C TYR A 62 9.84 9.80 -1.48
N GLY A 63 8.62 9.92 -0.99
CA GLY A 63 7.81 11.15 -1.03
C GLY A 63 8.12 12.11 0.11
N ALA A 64 7.60 13.33 0.00
CA ALA A 64 7.96 14.46 0.85
C ALA A 64 7.03 14.69 2.05
N ASN A 65 6.00 13.85 2.24
CA ASN A 65 5.01 14.00 3.31
C ASN A 65 4.92 12.75 4.21
N PRO A 66 6.03 12.28 4.83
CA PRO A 66 6.01 11.06 5.62
C PRO A 66 5.12 11.19 6.85
N ASP A 67 5.17 12.31 7.59
CA ASP A 67 4.36 12.48 8.80
C ASP A 67 2.88 12.58 8.49
N GLU A 68 2.49 13.36 7.50
CA GLU A 68 1.08 13.54 7.13
C GLU A 68 0.45 12.22 6.66
N CYS A 69 1.20 11.40 5.91
CA CYS A 69 0.72 10.08 5.50
C CYS A 69 0.57 9.13 6.70
N CYS A 70 1.54 9.12 7.62
CA CYS A 70 1.46 8.33 8.85
C CYS A 70 0.30 8.78 9.74
N ASP A 71 0.11 10.09 9.92
CA ASP A 71 -0.99 10.63 10.71
C ASP A 71 -2.35 10.18 10.17
N ILE A 72 -2.55 10.27 8.85
CA ILE A 72 -3.79 9.81 8.20
C ILE A 72 -4.02 8.31 8.46
N VAL A 73 -3.01 7.48 8.22
CA VAL A 73 -3.11 6.02 8.38
C VAL A 73 -3.39 5.64 9.84
N ARG A 74 -2.73 6.30 10.79
CA ARG A 74 -2.93 6.10 12.23
C ARG A 74 -4.29 6.58 12.68
N ASP A 75 -4.68 7.80 12.33
CA ASP A 75 -5.91 8.44 12.81
C ASP A 75 -7.17 7.77 12.25
N LEU A 76 -7.08 7.20 11.05
CA LEU A 76 -8.12 6.36 10.47
C LEU A 76 -8.15 4.93 11.06
N GLY A 77 -7.16 4.57 11.88
CA GLY A 77 -7.09 3.24 12.50
C GLY A 77 -6.92 2.11 11.48
N MET A 78 -6.23 2.37 10.37
CA MET A 78 -6.00 1.34 9.36
C MET A 78 -5.17 0.19 9.94
N PRO A 79 -5.53 -1.08 9.70
CA PRO A 79 -4.61 -2.19 9.88
C PRO A 79 -3.43 -2.04 8.91
N VAL A 80 -2.22 -1.91 9.46
CA VAL A 80 -0.98 -1.65 8.71
C VAL A 80 0.02 -2.74 9.03
N ILE A 81 0.70 -3.24 8.00
CA ILE A 81 1.91 -4.04 8.16
C ILE A 81 3.15 -3.19 7.85
N SER A 82 4.30 -3.56 8.40
CA SER A 82 5.55 -2.86 8.14
C SER A 82 6.13 -3.29 6.81
N GLY A 83 6.36 -2.35 5.90
CA GLY A 83 7.15 -2.54 4.69
C GLY A 83 8.66 -2.41 4.94
N ASN A 84 9.46 -2.64 3.91
CA ASN A 84 10.91 -2.55 4.01
C ASN A 84 11.41 -1.09 4.18
N HIS A 85 10.74 -0.11 3.59
CA HIS A 85 11.04 1.30 3.82
C HIS A 85 10.65 1.75 5.22
N ASP A 86 9.49 1.33 5.73
CA ASP A 86 9.06 1.63 7.10
C ASP A 86 10.07 1.08 8.12
N LEU A 87 10.52 -0.17 7.90
CA LEU A 87 11.55 -0.79 8.74
C LEU A 87 12.88 -0.04 8.62
N ALA A 88 13.36 0.21 7.39
CA ALA A 88 14.63 0.88 7.19
C ALA A 88 14.68 2.29 7.81
N VAL A 89 13.57 3.02 7.83
CA VAL A 89 13.51 4.33 8.48
C VAL A 89 13.49 4.20 10.00
N THR A 90 12.75 3.24 10.56
CA THR A 90 12.52 3.14 12.00
C THR A 90 13.55 2.30 12.74
N ASP A 91 14.29 1.43 12.05
CA ASP A 91 15.43 0.67 12.56
C ASP A 91 16.73 1.24 12.00
N LEU A 92 17.49 1.95 12.86
CA LEU A 92 18.73 2.61 12.49
C LEU A 92 19.89 1.64 12.20
N GLU A 93 19.77 0.38 12.61
CA GLU A 93 20.78 -0.67 12.35
C GLU A 93 20.58 -1.32 10.97
N THR A 94 19.47 -1.02 10.27
CA THR A 94 19.26 -1.53 8.90
C THR A 94 20.37 -1.10 7.96
N ASP A 95 21.01 -2.08 7.32
CA ASP A 95 22.07 -1.83 6.33
C ASP A 95 21.48 -1.27 5.04
N LEU A 96 21.72 0.03 4.79
CA LEU A 96 21.24 0.72 3.60
C LEU A 96 21.95 0.33 2.30
N ASN A 97 23.02 -0.47 2.35
CA ASN A 97 23.65 -0.99 1.14
C ASN A 97 22.76 -1.96 0.35
N TRP A 98 21.72 -2.50 0.96
CA TRP A 98 20.67 -3.27 0.26
C TRP A 98 19.75 -2.43 -0.61
N PHE A 99 19.69 -1.11 -0.36
CA PHE A 99 18.91 -0.18 -1.15
C PHE A 99 19.74 0.38 -2.31
N ASN A 100 19.10 0.66 -3.44
CA ASN A 100 19.75 1.47 -4.46
C ASN A 100 20.04 2.89 -3.90
N PRO A 101 21.02 3.63 -4.47
CA PRO A 101 21.45 4.93 -3.90
C PRO A 101 20.33 5.96 -3.75
N VAL A 102 19.34 5.96 -4.64
CA VAL A 102 18.21 6.90 -4.60
C VAL A 102 17.27 6.55 -3.45
N ALA A 103 16.99 5.27 -3.27
CA ALA A 103 16.17 4.78 -2.16
C ALA A 103 16.86 5.00 -0.81
N ALA A 104 18.18 4.69 -0.72
CA ALA A 104 18.97 4.95 0.49
C ALA A 104 18.96 6.45 0.89
N ALA A 105 19.13 7.34 -0.08
CA ALA A 105 19.05 8.79 0.17
C ALA A 105 17.65 9.22 0.67
N ALA A 106 16.59 8.63 0.13
CA ALA A 106 15.23 8.89 0.61
C ALA A 106 15.00 8.36 2.03
N VAL A 107 15.53 7.18 2.38
CA VAL A 107 15.48 6.65 3.75
C VAL A 107 16.19 7.58 4.72
N VAL A 108 17.41 8.03 4.39
CA VAL A 108 18.16 8.98 5.24
C VAL A 108 17.37 10.26 5.45
N TRP A 109 16.86 10.86 4.37
CA TRP A 109 16.04 12.06 4.46
C TRP A 109 14.80 11.86 5.33
N THR A 110 14.11 10.72 5.16
CA THR A 110 12.89 10.42 5.92
C THR A 110 13.20 10.22 7.41
N ARG A 111 14.34 9.59 7.78
CA ARG A 111 14.81 9.47 9.17
C ARG A 111 14.95 10.82 9.87
N GLU A 112 15.36 11.85 9.12
CA GLU A 112 15.57 13.21 9.65
C GLU A 112 14.27 14.03 9.76
N HIS A 113 13.22 13.63 9.04
CA HIS A 113 11.97 14.39 8.91
C HIS A 113 10.76 13.72 9.54
N LEU A 114 10.82 12.43 9.84
CA LEU A 114 9.73 11.70 10.49
C LEU A 114 9.70 12.01 11.98
N SER A 115 8.54 12.35 12.50
CA SER A 115 8.33 12.54 13.93
C SER A 115 8.58 11.25 14.72
N ARG A 116 8.98 11.41 15.99
CA ARG A 116 9.17 10.26 16.88
C ARG A 116 7.89 9.46 17.08
N GLU A 117 6.76 10.13 17.15
CA GLU A 117 5.45 9.49 17.34
C GLU A 117 5.14 8.54 16.17
N ASN A 118 5.34 9.01 14.94
CA ASN A 118 5.11 8.22 13.73
C ASN A 118 6.17 7.12 13.55
N ALA A 119 7.43 7.38 13.92
CA ALA A 119 8.45 6.33 13.98
C ALA A 119 8.09 5.21 14.96
N ASP A 120 7.62 5.55 16.16
CA ASP A 120 7.19 4.57 17.17
C ASP A 120 5.92 3.82 16.72
N PHE A 121 5.00 4.49 16.05
CA PHE A 121 3.83 3.87 15.44
C PHE A 121 4.24 2.80 14.40
N LEU A 122 5.06 3.13 13.42
CA LEU A 122 5.48 2.21 12.36
C LEU A 122 6.34 1.06 12.90
N ARG A 123 7.25 1.32 13.84
CA ARG A 123 8.13 0.31 14.45
C ARG A 123 7.36 -0.83 15.10
N THR A 124 6.14 -0.58 15.58
CA THR A 124 5.29 -1.57 16.26
C THR A 124 4.37 -2.32 15.31
N ARG A 125 4.42 -2.06 14.00
CA ARG A 125 3.55 -2.75 13.04
C ARG A 125 4.02 -4.19 12.80
N PRO A 126 3.08 -5.13 12.66
CA PRO A 126 3.42 -6.51 12.32
C PRO A 126 3.97 -6.59 10.89
N ARG A 127 4.67 -7.69 10.57
CA ARG A 127 5.13 -7.98 9.20
C ARG A 127 4.05 -8.68 8.36
N MET A 128 2.99 -9.17 8.99
CA MET A 128 1.89 -9.89 8.36
C MET A 128 0.62 -9.71 9.19
N ILE A 129 -0.51 -9.65 8.52
CA ILE A 129 -1.84 -9.75 9.13
C ILE A 129 -2.54 -10.94 8.50
N GLU A 130 -3.05 -11.83 9.36
CA GLU A 130 -3.88 -12.97 8.97
C GLU A 130 -5.31 -12.73 9.46
N THR A 131 -6.26 -12.90 8.56
CA THR A 131 -7.68 -12.94 8.87
C THR A 131 -8.26 -14.28 8.43
N ARG A 132 -9.53 -14.53 8.71
CA ARG A 132 -10.19 -15.74 8.22
C ARG A 132 -10.17 -15.85 6.69
N ASP A 133 -10.32 -14.72 6.01
CA ASP A 133 -10.62 -14.69 4.57
C ASP A 133 -9.46 -14.16 3.73
N ALA A 134 -8.39 -13.65 4.35
CA ALA A 134 -7.24 -13.10 3.64
C ALA A 134 -5.96 -13.07 4.47
N LEU A 135 -4.83 -13.13 3.77
CA LEU A 135 -3.49 -12.88 4.29
C LEU A 135 -2.96 -11.59 3.68
N PHE A 136 -2.30 -10.76 4.49
CA PHE A 136 -1.71 -9.50 4.06
C PHE A 136 -0.23 -9.50 4.39
N VAL A 137 0.61 -9.35 3.37
CA VAL A 137 2.08 -9.33 3.47
C VAL A 137 2.62 -8.16 2.67
N HIS A 138 3.86 -7.70 2.97
CA HIS A 138 4.47 -6.65 2.15
C HIS A 138 5.13 -7.25 0.90
N GLY A 139 6.14 -8.09 1.04
CA GLY A 139 6.84 -8.73 -0.08
C GLY A 139 6.15 -10.04 -0.48
N SER A 140 6.31 -11.10 0.33
CA SER A 140 5.69 -12.38 0.06
C SER A 140 5.38 -13.17 1.34
N VAL A 141 4.68 -14.31 1.20
CA VAL A 141 4.45 -15.23 2.31
C VAL A 141 5.73 -15.91 2.76
N ARG A 142 6.68 -16.10 1.84
CA ARG A 142 7.97 -16.73 2.08
C ARG A 142 8.96 -15.80 2.76
N ASP A 143 9.04 -14.57 2.26
CA ASP A 143 10.00 -13.57 2.71
C ASP A 143 9.38 -12.16 2.60
N PRO A 144 9.34 -11.37 3.71
CA PRO A 144 8.75 -10.04 3.71
C PRO A 144 9.41 -9.05 2.74
N ASP A 145 10.61 -9.32 2.25
CA ASP A 145 11.38 -8.43 1.36
C ASP A 145 11.53 -9.03 -0.06
N GLU A 146 10.84 -10.15 -0.35
CA GLU A 146 10.85 -10.79 -1.67
C GLU A 146 10.03 -10.02 -2.70
N TYR A 147 10.59 -9.89 -3.92
CA TYR A 147 9.87 -9.40 -5.09
C TYR A 147 9.22 -10.55 -5.86
N ILE A 148 7.90 -10.62 -5.88
CA ILE A 148 7.16 -11.56 -6.74
C ILE A 148 7.02 -10.93 -8.13
N ILE A 149 8.02 -11.12 -8.99
CA ILE A 149 8.11 -10.48 -10.32
C ILE A 149 8.01 -11.48 -11.49
N ASN A 150 7.86 -12.76 -11.20
CA ASN A 150 7.74 -13.79 -12.23
C ASN A 150 6.84 -14.95 -11.76
N SER A 151 6.44 -15.79 -12.71
CA SER A 151 5.53 -16.91 -12.43
C SER A 151 6.12 -17.98 -11.50
N ALA A 152 7.42 -18.18 -11.49
CA ALA A 152 8.06 -19.16 -10.60
C ALA A 152 7.96 -18.70 -9.13
N ALA A 153 8.31 -17.44 -8.84
CA ALA A 153 8.15 -16.88 -7.51
C ALA A 153 6.67 -16.88 -7.06
N ALA A 154 5.75 -16.60 -7.97
CA ALA A 154 4.32 -16.65 -7.67
C ALA A 154 3.88 -18.07 -7.32
N GLU A 155 4.28 -19.11 -8.09
CA GLU A 155 3.90 -20.50 -7.83
C GLU A 155 4.51 -21.00 -6.51
N ASP A 156 5.77 -20.68 -6.20
CA ASP A 156 6.38 -21.02 -4.91
C ASP A 156 5.57 -20.46 -3.72
N ASN A 157 5.07 -19.24 -3.84
CA ASN A 157 4.24 -18.61 -2.81
C ASN A 157 2.83 -19.20 -2.75
N LEU A 158 2.23 -19.55 -3.89
CA LEU A 158 0.96 -20.27 -3.95
C LEU A 158 1.05 -21.65 -3.30
N ASP A 159 2.16 -22.36 -3.47
CA ASP A 159 2.39 -23.66 -2.81
C ASP A 159 2.50 -23.52 -1.29
N ILE A 160 3.13 -22.43 -0.82
CA ILE A 160 3.15 -22.12 0.61
C ILE A 160 1.74 -21.81 1.12
N LEU A 161 0.94 -21.05 0.40
CA LEU A 161 -0.45 -20.77 0.77
C LEU A 161 -1.26 -22.07 0.86
N ARG A 162 -1.21 -22.92 -0.17
CA ARG A 162 -1.92 -24.22 -0.19
C ARG A 162 -1.54 -25.14 0.98
N SER A 163 -0.25 -25.11 1.38
CA SER A 163 0.26 -26.03 2.41
C SER A 163 0.11 -25.49 3.84
N ARG A 164 0.28 -24.19 4.06
CA ARG A 164 0.30 -23.59 5.41
C ARG A 164 -1.00 -22.85 5.76
N TYR A 165 -1.72 -22.36 4.75
CA TYR A 165 -2.93 -21.55 4.90
C TYR A 165 -4.06 -22.07 4.00
N PRO A 166 -4.42 -23.39 4.12
CA PRO A 166 -5.34 -24.05 3.18
C PRO A 166 -6.74 -23.44 3.14
N ASP A 167 -7.14 -22.76 4.22
CA ASP A 167 -8.46 -22.14 4.34
C ASP A 167 -8.48 -20.66 3.91
N VAL A 168 -7.32 -20.10 3.55
CA VAL A 168 -7.20 -18.69 3.13
C VAL A 168 -7.26 -18.58 1.61
N PRO A 169 -8.32 -18.00 1.05
CA PRO A 169 -8.50 -17.97 -0.40
C PRO A 169 -7.64 -16.92 -1.13
N ILE A 170 -7.10 -15.92 -0.43
CA ILE A 170 -6.37 -14.83 -1.04
C ILE A 170 -5.24 -14.31 -0.15
N CYS A 171 -4.09 -14.00 -0.76
CA CYS A 171 -3.02 -13.25 -0.14
C CYS A 171 -2.77 -11.96 -0.92
N PHE A 172 -2.86 -10.84 -0.22
CA PHE A 172 -2.49 -9.53 -0.75
C PHE A 172 -1.02 -9.25 -0.46
N PHE A 173 -0.29 -8.75 -1.46
CA PHE A 173 1.12 -8.38 -1.36
C PHE A 173 1.40 -7.05 -2.08
N GLY A 174 2.41 -6.31 -1.68
CA GLY A 174 2.82 -5.01 -2.24
C GLY A 174 4.21 -5.05 -2.87
N HIS A 175 5.08 -4.11 -2.46
CA HIS A 175 6.53 -4.07 -2.66
C HIS A 175 7.01 -3.91 -4.11
N THR A 176 6.38 -4.61 -5.07
CA THR A 176 6.74 -4.49 -6.49
C THR A 176 6.21 -3.21 -7.12
N HIS A 177 5.15 -2.61 -6.56
CA HIS A 177 4.36 -1.51 -7.09
C HIS A 177 3.71 -1.80 -8.45
N VAL A 178 3.58 -3.07 -8.79
CA VAL A 178 3.02 -3.54 -10.07
C VAL A 178 1.75 -4.32 -9.80
N LYS A 179 0.65 -3.87 -10.38
CA LYS A 179 -0.64 -4.57 -10.30
C LYS A 179 -0.49 -5.99 -10.82
N THR A 180 -0.81 -6.98 -9.98
CA THR A 180 -0.60 -8.40 -10.32
C THR A 180 -1.68 -9.27 -9.72
N VAL A 181 -2.11 -10.29 -10.46
CA VAL A 181 -2.93 -11.41 -9.98
C VAL A 181 -2.27 -12.72 -10.38
N ALA A 182 -2.13 -13.65 -9.45
CA ALA A 182 -1.64 -15.00 -9.73
C ALA A 182 -2.48 -16.03 -8.93
N PRO A 183 -2.83 -17.21 -9.51
CA PRO A 183 -2.65 -17.52 -10.92
C PRO A 183 -3.51 -16.61 -11.80
N SER A 184 -2.94 -16.13 -12.91
CA SER A 184 -3.68 -15.29 -13.83
C SER A 184 -4.10 -16.08 -15.06
N PRO A 185 -5.40 -16.22 -15.35
CA PRO A 185 -5.84 -16.86 -16.58
C PRO A 185 -5.55 -16.04 -17.84
N ASN A 186 -5.29 -14.72 -17.70
CA ASN A 186 -5.22 -13.78 -18.81
C ASN A 186 -3.96 -12.91 -18.84
N GLY A 187 -2.91 -13.21 -18.04
CA GLY A 187 -1.70 -12.39 -17.96
C GLY A 187 -1.80 -11.23 -16.95
N PRO A 188 -0.86 -10.27 -16.97
CA PRO A 188 -0.84 -9.17 -16.00
C PRO A 188 -2.11 -8.31 -16.11
N VAL A 189 -2.58 -7.82 -14.97
CA VAL A 189 -3.75 -6.92 -14.91
C VAL A 189 -3.40 -5.60 -15.58
N VAL A 190 -4.11 -5.23 -16.65
CA VAL A 190 -3.78 -4.05 -17.44
C VAL A 190 -4.86 -2.97 -17.36
N GLU A 191 -6.09 -3.26 -16.92
CA GLU A 191 -7.19 -2.28 -16.77
C GLU A 191 -8.18 -2.76 -15.70
N ALA A 192 -9.05 -1.86 -15.20
CA ALA A 192 -10.04 -2.06 -14.14
C ALA A 192 -10.78 -3.40 -14.22
N HIS A 193 -10.15 -4.46 -13.79
CA HIS A 193 -10.70 -5.80 -13.85
C HIS A 193 -11.21 -6.22 -12.48
N THR A 194 -12.38 -6.80 -12.51
CA THR A 194 -12.94 -7.52 -11.37
C THR A 194 -12.45 -8.97 -11.44
N LEU A 195 -11.85 -9.45 -10.37
CA LEU A 195 -11.49 -10.85 -10.17
C LEU A 195 -12.58 -11.50 -9.31
N ASP A 196 -13.09 -12.62 -9.77
CA ASP A 196 -13.99 -13.47 -9.01
C ASP A 196 -13.17 -14.58 -8.37
N LEU A 197 -13.15 -14.62 -7.03
CA LEU A 197 -12.39 -15.59 -6.23
C LEU A 197 -13.11 -16.93 -6.05
N SER A 198 -14.35 -17.07 -6.57
CA SER A 198 -15.23 -18.22 -6.29
C SER A 198 -14.72 -19.55 -6.81
N ALA A 199 -13.71 -19.56 -7.67
CA ALA A 199 -13.53 -20.73 -8.50
C ALA A 199 -12.24 -21.54 -8.32
N ASN A 200 -11.11 -21.08 -7.85
CA ASN A 200 -9.87 -21.90 -7.82
C ASN A 200 -8.70 -21.27 -7.02
N GLY A 201 -8.97 -20.73 -5.84
CA GLY A 201 -7.91 -20.17 -4.98
C GLY A 201 -6.86 -21.21 -4.56
N PRO A 202 -5.82 -20.80 -3.84
CA PRO A 202 -5.61 -19.42 -3.38
C PRO A 202 -5.11 -18.48 -4.49
N TYR A 203 -5.35 -17.21 -4.30
CA TYR A 203 -4.86 -16.15 -5.19
C TYR A 203 -3.81 -15.28 -4.50
N LEU A 204 -2.83 -14.80 -5.28
CA LEU A 204 -1.96 -13.69 -4.93
C LEU A 204 -2.43 -12.45 -5.65
N VAL A 205 -2.65 -11.35 -4.93
CA VAL A 205 -3.12 -10.09 -5.51
C VAL A 205 -2.25 -8.94 -5.02
N ASN A 206 -1.64 -8.22 -5.97
CA ASN A 206 -0.95 -6.97 -5.70
C ASN A 206 -1.84 -5.80 -6.14
N PRO A 207 -2.24 -4.90 -5.22
CA PRO A 207 -3.10 -3.77 -5.56
C PRO A 207 -2.38 -2.69 -6.41
N GLY A 208 -1.08 -2.85 -6.65
CA GLY A 208 -0.21 -1.81 -7.19
C GLY A 208 0.28 -0.87 -6.09
N SER A 209 0.56 0.37 -6.44
CA SER A 209 1.05 1.38 -5.51
C SER A 209 0.14 2.60 -5.49
N VAL A 210 -0.10 3.14 -4.29
CA VAL A 210 -0.74 4.44 -4.13
C VAL A 210 0.22 5.55 -4.54
N GLY A 211 1.44 5.54 -4.02
CA GLY A 211 2.34 6.67 -4.08
C GLY A 211 3.38 6.66 -5.19
N GLN A 212 3.73 5.47 -5.71
CA GLN A 212 4.81 5.34 -6.69
C GLN A 212 4.60 4.12 -7.62
N PRO A 213 3.64 4.15 -8.54
CA PRO A 213 3.40 3.07 -9.50
C PRO A 213 4.64 2.82 -10.39
N ARG A 214 4.86 1.54 -10.77
CA ARG A 214 6.04 1.09 -11.57
C ARG A 214 5.67 0.24 -12.77
N ASP A 215 4.44 0.25 -13.18
CA ASP A 215 3.91 -0.54 -14.31
C ASP A 215 3.65 0.29 -15.57
N GLY A 216 4.20 1.50 -15.62
CA GLY A 216 4.03 2.43 -16.73
C GLY A 216 2.75 3.27 -16.61
N ASP A 217 1.98 3.07 -15.57
CA ASP A 217 0.78 3.84 -15.25
C ASP A 217 1.12 4.98 -14.27
N THR A 218 0.41 6.09 -14.36
CA THR A 218 0.61 7.26 -13.50
C THR A 218 -0.50 7.43 -12.46
N PHE A 219 -1.48 6.53 -12.45
CA PHE A 219 -2.58 6.54 -11.48
C PHE A 219 -2.15 5.91 -10.16
N ALA A 220 -2.64 6.45 -9.04
CA ALA A 220 -2.66 5.71 -7.80
C ALA A 220 -3.58 4.50 -7.93
N SER A 221 -3.17 3.34 -7.45
CA SER A 221 -3.98 2.12 -7.57
C SER A 221 -4.23 1.48 -6.22
N TYR A 222 -5.40 0.84 -6.11
CA TYR A 222 -5.81 0.07 -4.96
C TYR A 222 -6.88 -0.96 -5.36
N VAL A 223 -7.28 -1.84 -4.46
CA VAL A 223 -8.37 -2.78 -4.71
C VAL A 223 -9.47 -2.65 -3.67
N ILE A 224 -10.69 -2.92 -4.10
CA ILE A 224 -11.87 -3.11 -3.25
C ILE A 224 -12.23 -4.58 -3.26
N VAL A 225 -12.54 -5.12 -2.08
CA VAL A 225 -13.00 -6.50 -1.88
C VAL A 225 -14.43 -6.48 -1.35
N GLU A 226 -15.31 -7.18 -2.05
CA GLU A 226 -16.71 -7.35 -1.70
C GLU A 226 -17.09 -8.83 -1.84
N GLY A 227 -17.15 -9.54 -0.71
CA GLY A 227 -17.30 -10.99 -0.71
C GLY A 227 -16.17 -11.67 -1.47
N GLU A 228 -16.54 -12.43 -2.53
CA GLU A 228 -15.56 -13.13 -3.39
C GLU A 228 -15.07 -12.27 -4.58
N ARG A 229 -15.39 -10.99 -4.61
CA ARG A 229 -15.03 -10.09 -5.72
C ARG A 229 -13.93 -9.12 -5.33
N VAL A 230 -12.86 -9.06 -6.12
CA VAL A 230 -11.78 -8.08 -6.01
C VAL A 230 -11.84 -7.16 -7.23
N THR A 231 -11.96 -5.87 -7.02
CA THR A 231 -12.04 -4.86 -8.08
C THR A 231 -10.89 -3.87 -7.95
N TYR A 232 -10.09 -3.72 -9.02
CA TYR A 232 -9.05 -2.70 -9.10
C TYR A 232 -9.65 -1.32 -9.34
N ARG A 233 -9.07 -0.33 -8.68
CA ARG A 233 -9.41 1.09 -8.81
C ARG A 233 -8.16 1.87 -9.19
N PHE A 234 -8.35 2.85 -10.07
CA PHE A 234 -7.30 3.73 -10.59
C PHE A 234 -7.72 5.17 -10.37
N VAL A 235 -6.86 5.95 -9.72
CA VAL A 235 -7.23 7.29 -9.25
C VAL A 235 -6.20 8.30 -9.73
N GLU A 236 -6.67 9.33 -10.44
CA GLU A 236 -5.86 10.49 -10.77
C GLU A 236 -5.55 11.31 -9.51
N TYR A 237 -4.33 11.80 -9.40
CA TYR A 237 -3.92 12.70 -8.34
C TYR A 237 -3.04 13.83 -8.89
N ASP A 238 -2.78 14.85 -8.09
CA ASP A 238 -1.96 16.01 -8.49
C ASP A 238 -0.46 15.65 -8.47
N ILE A 239 -0.01 15.03 -9.58
CA ILE A 239 1.38 14.62 -9.76
C ILE A 239 2.31 15.81 -9.71
N GLU A 240 1.96 16.94 -10.34
CA GLU A 240 2.81 18.14 -10.38
C GLU A 240 3.07 18.69 -8.98
N LYS A 241 2.04 18.68 -8.12
CA LYS A 241 2.15 19.11 -6.73
C LYS A 241 3.03 18.15 -5.93
N ALA A 242 2.86 16.82 -6.08
CA ALA A 242 3.72 15.83 -5.44
C ALA A 242 5.18 15.99 -5.87
N GLN A 243 5.44 16.16 -7.17
CA GLN A 243 6.77 16.40 -7.73
C GLN A 243 7.41 17.69 -7.17
N ALA A 244 6.63 18.78 -7.09
CA ALA A 244 7.10 20.06 -6.57
C ALA A 244 7.54 19.92 -5.11
N LYS A 245 6.80 19.19 -4.28
CA LYS A 245 7.15 18.91 -2.89
C LYS A 245 8.43 18.10 -2.78
N ILE A 246 8.59 17.03 -3.55
CA ILE A 246 9.81 16.19 -3.58
C ILE A 246 11.03 17.05 -3.91
N ARG A 247 10.93 17.90 -4.94
CA ARG A 247 12.05 18.80 -5.34
C ARG A 247 12.33 19.85 -4.26
N SER A 248 11.29 20.46 -3.68
CA SER A 248 11.44 21.47 -2.63
C SER A 248 12.04 20.90 -1.34
N ALA A 249 11.79 19.62 -1.06
CA ALA A 249 12.35 18.91 0.08
C ALA A 249 13.84 18.55 -0.09
N GLY A 250 14.42 18.77 -1.27
CA GLY A 250 15.80 18.39 -1.57
C GLY A 250 16.01 16.87 -1.77
N LEU A 251 14.95 16.11 -1.92
CA LEU A 251 15.01 14.71 -2.27
C LEU A 251 15.55 14.52 -3.70
N PRO A 252 16.14 13.35 -4.04
CA PRO A 252 16.63 13.09 -5.39
C PRO A 252 15.57 13.37 -6.46
N SER A 253 15.89 14.21 -7.46
CA SER A 253 14.93 14.66 -8.50
C SER A 253 14.30 13.49 -9.28
N MET A 254 15.04 12.38 -9.43
CA MET A 254 14.53 11.15 -10.05
C MET A 254 13.25 10.64 -9.37
N LEU A 255 13.07 10.85 -8.06
CA LEU A 255 11.86 10.46 -7.33
C LEU A 255 10.64 11.27 -7.78
N ALA A 256 10.85 12.54 -8.14
CA ALA A 256 9.80 13.37 -8.72
C ALA A 256 9.54 12.97 -10.19
N ASP A 257 10.60 12.81 -10.98
CA ASP A 257 10.49 12.59 -12.43
C ASP A 257 9.75 11.28 -12.75
N ARG A 258 10.00 10.22 -11.95
CA ARG A 258 9.38 8.91 -12.16
C ARG A 258 7.86 8.88 -11.96
N LEU A 259 7.29 9.77 -11.14
CA LEU A 259 5.84 9.86 -10.94
C LEU A 259 5.09 10.18 -12.24
N ALA A 260 5.69 10.97 -13.13
CA ALA A 260 5.07 11.33 -14.41
C ALA A 260 5.12 10.23 -15.47
N VAL A 261 5.83 9.12 -15.21
CA VAL A 261 6.03 8.02 -16.17
C VAL A 261 5.71 6.64 -15.60
N GLY A 262 5.30 6.57 -14.34
CA GLY A 262 4.95 5.31 -13.68
C GLY A 262 6.11 4.30 -13.61
N ARG A 263 7.31 4.75 -13.17
CA ARG A 263 8.53 3.90 -13.18
C ARG A 263 9.37 4.05 -11.92
#